data_b97038fc7ca0c049a53391a06c02aedd
#
_entry.id   b97038fc7ca0c049a53391a06c02aedd
#
_cell.length_a   1.000
_cell.length_b   1.000
_cell.length_c   1.000
_cell.angle_alpha   90.00
_cell.angle_beta   90.00
_cell.angle_gamma   90.00
#
_symmetry.space_group_name_H-M   'P 1'
#
loop_
_entity.id
_entity.type
_entity.pdbx_description
1 polymer ?
#
loop_
_entity_poly.entity_id
_entity_poly.type
_entity_poly.pdbx_seq_one_letter_code
_entity_poly.pdbx_strand_id
1 'polypeptide(L)'
;MLGAGTMGAQLAAHLVAQGIEVVLLDMAAPAGERSALARKGIDGLRKLKPSPLHLAEHASLIRPGTFEDDWGELKDADWILEAVVEDLEVKRQLWGRVAPAVSGSSVLTTNTSGLGIGAISSPLPADLQAVLDLLSDPPG
;
A
#
# COMPACT_ATOMS: atom_id res chain seq x y z
N MET A 1 -3.60 1.23 0.40
CA MET A 1 -2.46 0.30 0.59
C MET A 1 -2.06 -0.27 -0.75
N LEU A 2 -0.82 -0.14 -1.13
CA LEU A 2 -0.27 -0.62 -2.40
C LEU A 2 0.66 -1.82 -2.14
N GLY A 3 0.30 -2.98 -2.65
CA GLY A 3 0.95 -4.26 -2.45
C GLY A 3 0.27 -5.12 -1.38
N ALA A 4 -0.14 -6.32 -1.77
CA ALA A 4 -0.86 -7.29 -0.95
C ALA A 4 0.03 -8.49 -0.54
N GLY A 5 1.32 -8.30 -0.54
CA GLY A 5 2.26 -9.26 0.03
C GLY A 5 2.08 -9.40 1.55
N THR A 6 2.95 -10.18 2.19
CA THR A 6 2.86 -10.45 3.63
C THR A 6 2.82 -9.18 4.47
N MET A 7 3.69 -8.21 4.19
CA MET A 7 3.75 -6.95 4.96
C MET A 7 2.55 -6.06 4.68
N GLY A 8 2.17 -5.86 3.42
CA GLY A 8 1.03 -5.01 3.05
C GLY A 8 -0.29 -5.52 3.64
N ALA A 9 -0.53 -6.82 3.59
CA ALA A 9 -1.71 -7.42 4.18
C ALA A 9 -1.73 -7.28 5.72
N GLN A 10 -0.60 -7.46 6.40
CA GLN A 10 -0.50 -7.29 7.87
C GLN A 10 -0.70 -5.83 8.29
N LEU A 11 -0.13 -4.87 7.54
CA LEU A 11 -0.36 -3.45 7.79
C LEU A 11 -1.82 -3.08 7.57
N ALA A 12 -2.46 -3.59 6.51
CA ALA A 12 -3.89 -3.40 6.29
C ALA A 12 -4.73 -3.95 7.46
N ALA A 13 -4.40 -5.14 7.96
CA ALA A 13 -5.06 -5.72 9.14
C ALA A 13 -4.91 -4.83 10.38
N HIS A 14 -3.73 -4.27 10.60
CA HIS A 14 -3.48 -3.37 11.72
C HIS A 14 -4.32 -2.09 11.61
N LEU A 15 -4.40 -1.50 10.43
CA LEU A 15 -5.16 -0.28 10.18
C LEU A 15 -6.66 -0.48 10.38
N VAL A 16 -7.25 -1.55 9.86
CA VAL A 16 -8.69 -1.83 10.06
C VAL A 16 -9.01 -2.13 11.52
N ALA A 17 -8.08 -2.72 12.27
CA ALA A 17 -8.25 -2.92 13.71
C ALA A 17 -8.32 -1.59 14.51
N GLN A 18 -7.80 -0.50 13.93
CA GLN A 18 -7.90 0.85 14.49
C GLN A 18 -9.10 1.64 13.92
N GLY A 19 -9.97 1.00 13.16
CA GLY A 19 -11.14 1.63 12.56
C GLY A 19 -10.86 2.43 11.28
N ILE A 20 -9.70 2.23 10.65
CA ILE A 20 -9.33 2.89 9.40
C ILE A 20 -9.78 2.00 8.24
N GLU A 21 -10.57 2.55 7.32
CA GLU A 21 -10.95 1.85 6.08
C GLU A 21 -9.73 1.66 5.18
N VAL A 22 -9.55 0.45 4.65
CA VAL A 22 -8.42 0.11 3.80
C VAL A 22 -8.88 -0.50 2.49
N VAL A 23 -8.39 0.07 1.39
CA VAL A 23 -8.40 -0.56 0.07
C VAL A 23 -7.01 -1.14 -0.16
N LEU A 24 -6.93 -2.44 -0.36
CA LEU A 24 -5.68 -3.17 -0.59
C LEU A 24 -5.56 -3.48 -2.08
N LEU A 25 -4.64 -2.81 -2.76
CA LEU A 25 -4.42 -2.96 -4.20
C LEU A 25 -3.18 -3.80 -4.48
N ASP A 26 -3.29 -4.66 -5.49
CA ASP A 26 -2.18 -5.39 -6.09
C ASP A 26 -2.40 -5.52 -7.60
N MET A 27 -1.49 -6.18 -8.30
CA MET A 27 -1.66 -6.44 -9.74
C MET A 27 -2.92 -7.30 -9.98
N ALA A 28 -3.57 -7.10 -11.11
CA ALA A 28 -4.65 -7.97 -11.53
C ALA A 28 -4.12 -9.38 -11.81
N ALA A 29 -4.88 -10.39 -11.37
CA ALA A 29 -4.57 -11.77 -11.70
C ALA A 29 -4.70 -12.00 -13.21
N PRO A 30 -3.83 -12.82 -13.82
CA PRO A 30 -3.85 -13.07 -15.26
C PRO A 30 -5.07 -13.88 -15.72
N ALA A 31 -5.75 -14.56 -14.78
CA ALA A 31 -6.96 -15.34 -15.05
C ALA A 31 -7.83 -15.42 -13.79
N GLY A 32 -9.12 -15.62 -13.97
CA GLY A 32 -10.09 -15.72 -12.88
C GLY A 32 -10.50 -14.37 -12.29
N GLU A 33 -10.69 -14.33 -10.98
CA GLU A 33 -11.04 -13.08 -10.28
C GLU A 33 -9.86 -12.11 -10.33
N ARG A 34 -10.08 -10.91 -10.86
CA ARG A 34 -9.01 -9.94 -11.07
C ARG A 34 -8.31 -9.52 -9.78
N SER A 35 -9.05 -9.35 -8.70
CA SER A 35 -8.51 -9.01 -7.36
C SER A 35 -7.97 -10.22 -6.57
N ALA A 36 -7.77 -11.38 -7.22
CA ALA A 36 -7.36 -12.61 -6.53
C ALA A 36 -6.03 -12.48 -5.77
N LEU A 37 -5.07 -11.67 -6.24
CA LEU A 37 -3.80 -11.45 -5.54
C LEU A 37 -4.03 -10.69 -4.23
N ALA A 38 -4.79 -9.60 -4.26
CA ALA A 38 -5.15 -8.86 -3.05
C ALA A 38 -5.96 -9.74 -2.08
N ARG A 39 -6.93 -10.48 -2.58
CA ARG A 39 -7.72 -11.42 -1.78
C ARG A 39 -6.87 -12.51 -1.14
N LYS A 40 -5.92 -13.08 -1.87
CA LYS A 40 -4.96 -14.06 -1.33
C LYS A 40 -4.13 -13.50 -0.17
N GLY A 41 -3.71 -12.24 -0.25
CA GLY A 41 -3.03 -11.55 0.85
C GLY A 41 -3.92 -11.49 2.09
N ILE A 42 -5.18 -11.10 1.94
CA ILE A 42 -6.16 -11.02 3.04
C ILE A 42 -6.43 -12.41 3.64
N ASP A 43 -6.65 -13.42 2.81
CA ASP A 43 -6.90 -14.80 3.28
C ASP A 43 -5.69 -15.39 4.01
N GLY A 44 -4.49 -14.98 3.61
CA GLY A 44 -3.23 -15.35 4.25
C GLY A 44 -3.14 -14.91 5.71
N LEU A 45 -3.78 -13.79 6.08
CA LEU A 45 -3.77 -13.25 7.44
C LEU A 45 -4.31 -14.24 8.48
N ARG A 46 -5.33 -15.03 8.11
CA ARG A 46 -5.96 -16.02 8.98
C ARG A 46 -5.05 -17.20 9.32
N LYS A 47 -3.99 -17.41 8.54
CA LYS A 47 -3.04 -18.51 8.70
C LYS A 47 -1.83 -18.13 9.54
N LEU A 48 -1.62 -16.84 9.78
CA LEU A 48 -0.48 -16.34 10.56
C LEU A 48 -0.68 -16.61 12.05
N LYS A 49 0.43 -16.88 12.75
CA LYS A 49 0.46 -17.08 14.21
C LYS A 49 1.62 -16.27 14.81
N PRO A 50 1.35 -15.30 15.69
CA PRO A 50 0.02 -14.83 16.10
C PRO A 50 -0.72 -14.20 14.93
N SER A 51 -2.07 -14.24 14.97
CA SER A 51 -2.89 -13.60 13.96
C SER A 51 -2.75 -12.08 14.05
N PRO A 52 -2.49 -11.36 12.94
CA PRO A 52 -2.52 -9.91 12.93
C PRO A 52 -3.94 -9.32 13.01
N LEU A 53 -4.96 -10.17 12.84
CA LEU A 53 -6.36 -9.80 13.01
C LEU A 53 -6.77 -10.00 14.47
N HIS A 54 -7.18 -8.93 15.15
CA HIS A 54 -7.74 -9.01 16.51
C HIS A 54 -9.05 -9.81 16.52
N LEU A 55 -9.88 -9.61 15.48
CA LEU A 55 -11.08 -10.38 15.22
C LEU A 55 -11.03 -10.90 13.78
N ALA A 56 -11.41 -12.17 13.57
CA ALA A 56 -11.39 -12.78 12.24
C ALA A 56 -12.26 -12.02 11.22
N GLU A 57 -13.34 -11.38 11.69
CA GLU A 57 -14.24 -10.56 10.89
C GLU A 57 -13.59 -9.28 10.35
N HIS A 58 -12.52 -8.77 10.98
CA HIS A 58 -11.80 -7.59 10.49
C HIS A 58 -11.22 -7.79 9.09
N ALA A 59 -10.96 -9.03 8.65
CA ALA A 59 -10.54 -9.31 7.29
C ALA A 59 -11.54 -8.80 6.23
N SER A 60 -12.84 -8.80 6.55
CA SER A 60 -13.89 -8.32 5.65
C SER A 60 -13.92 -6.80 5.51
N LEU A 61 -13.24 -6.06 6.39
CA LEU A 61 -13.13 -4.60 6.35
C LEU A 61 -12.02 -4.13 5.41
N ILE A 62 -11.16 -5.06 4.95
CA ILE A 62 -10.15 -4.77 3.93
C ILE A 62 -10.78 -5.03 2.56
N ARG A 63 -10.92 -3.99 1.75
CA ARG A 63 -11.46 -4.12 0.41
C ARG A 63 -10.36 -4.46 -0.59
N PRO A 64 -10.37 -5.65 -1.21
CA PRO A 64 -9.38 -6.01 -2.23
C PRO A 64 -9.69 -5.29 -3.54
N GLY A 65 -8.65 -4.89 -4.24
CA GLY A 65 -8.74 -4.27 -5.56
C GLY A 65 -7.49 -4.51 -6.40
N THR A 66 -7.46 -3.89 -7.58
CA THR A 66 -6.32 -4.01 -8.50
C THR A 66 -5.76 -2.64 -8.87
N PHE A 67 -4.47 -2.61 -9.25
CA PHE A 67 -3.85 -1.40 -9.81
C PHE A 67 -4.48 -0.97 -11.13
N GLU A 68 -5.06 -1.92 -11.87
CA GLU A 68 -5.63 -1.68 -13.19
C GLU A 68 -7.06 -1.13 -13.12
N ASP A 69 -7.87 -1.65 -12.19
CA ASP A 69 -9.31 -1.34 -12.14
C ASP A 69 -9.65 -0.28 -11.09
N ASP A 70 -8.88 -0.24 -9.97
CA ASP A 70 -9.24 0.56 -8.78
C ASP A 70 -8.26 1.72 -8.53
N TRP A 71 -7.43 2.06 -9.52
CA TRP A 71 -6.44 3.15 -9.40
C TRP A 71 -7.07 4.51 -9.05
N GLY A 72 -8.31 4.73 -9.48
CA GLY A 72 -9.09 5.94 -9.18
C GLY A 72 -9.33 6.20 -7.69
N GLU A 73 -9.26 5.15 -6.85
CA GLU A 73 -9.40 5.25 -5.40
C GLU A 73 -8.30 6.13 -4.74
N LEU A 74 -7.13 6.26 -5.41
CA LEU A 74 -6.03 7.06 -4.88
C LEU A 74 -6.37 8.54 -4.77
N LYS A 75 -7.27 9.04 -5.61
CA LYS A 75 -7.69 10.43 -5.62
C LYS A 75 -8.33 10.86 -4.29
N ASP A 76 -9.10 9.96 -3.69
CA ASP A 76 -9.88 10.22 -2.48
C ASP A 76 -9.21 9.63 -1.22
N ALA A 77 -8.01 9.05 -1.36
CA ALA A 77 -7.28 8.46 -0.25
C ALA A 77 -6.59 9.55 0.59
N ASP A 78 -6.81 9.52 1.89
CA ASP A 78 -6.11 10.39 2.85
C ASP A 78 -4.66 9.93 3.07
N TRP A 79 -4.42 8.63 2.95
CA TRP A 79 -3.12 8.02 3.19
C TRP A 79 -2.84 6.90 2.18
N ILE A 80 -1.69 6.99 1.52
CA ILE A 80 -1.19 5.97 0.61
C ILE A 80 0.09 5.37 1.21
N LEU A 81 0.03 4.07 1.52
CA LEU A 81 1.14 3.31 2.06
C LEU A 81 1.56 2.25 1.04
N GLU A 82 2.84 2.28 0.65
CA GLU A 82 3.42 1.36 -0.31
C GLU A 82 4.17 0.23 0.42
N ALA A 83 3.87 -1.02 0.05
CA ALA A 83 4.49 -2.23 0.56
C ALA A 83 4.69 -3.28 -0.56
N VAL A 84 5.11 -2.83 -1.75
CA VAL A 84 5.44 -3.72 -2.87
C VAL A 84 6.86 -4.31 -2.69
N VAL A 85 7.27 -5.17 -3.62
CA VAL A 85 8.59 -5.80 -3.59
C VAL A 85 9.72 -4.78 -3.40
N GLU A 86 10.81 -5.19 -2.73
CA GLU A 86 11.98 -4.35 -2.45
C GLU A 86 12.88 -4.25 -3.69
N ASP A 87 12.36 -3.58 -4.72
CA ASP A 87 13.02 -3.30 -5.99
C ASP A 87 12.88 -1.82 -6.32
N LEU A 88 13.99 -1.14 -6.52
CA LEU A 88 14.03 0.32 -6.73
C LEU A 88 13.25 0.74 -7.98
N GLU A 89 13.42 0.00 -9.08
CA GLU A 89 12.77 0.37 -10.34
C GLU A 89 11.25 0.16 -10.26
N VAL A 90 10.81 -0.95 -9.66
CA VAL A 90 9.38 -1.20 -9.41
C VAL A 90 8.75 -0.10 -8.56
N LYS A 91 9.44 0.31 -7.48
CA LYS A 91 8.95 1.39 -6.61
C LYS A 91 8.92 2.74 -7.34
N ARG A 92 9.94 3.07 -8.10
CA ARG A 92 9.98 4.33 -8.90
C ARG A 92 8.87 4.39 -9.93
N GLN A 93 8.62 3.31 -10.65
CA GLN A 93 7.53 3.22 -11.62
C GLN A 93 6.18 3.36 -10.93
N LEU A 94 5.98 2.70 -9.79
CA LEU A 94 4.76 2.79 -9.01
C LEU A 94 4.52 4.23 -8.54
N TRP A 95 5.51 4.86 -7.90
CA TRP A 95 5.40 6.24 -7.41
C TRP A 95 5.22 7.25 -8.55
N GLY A 96 5.84 7.03 -9.71
CA GLY A 96 5.60 7.84 -10.91
C GLY A 96 4.14 7.78 -11.40
N ARG A 97 3.46 6.65 -11.18
CA ARG A 97 2.01 6.50 -11.45
C ARG A 97 1.14 7.07 -10.34
N VAL A 98 1.60 7.02 -9.09
CA VAL A 98 0.89 7.57 -7.92
C VAL A 98 0.80 9.10 -8.01
N ALA A 99 1.90 9.76 -8.35
CA ALA A 99 2.00 11.23 -8.34
C ALA A 99 0.84 11.97 -9.03
N PRO A 100 0.46 11.63 -10.28
CA PRO A 100 -0.65 12.29 -10.94
C PRO A 100 -2.04 11.86 -10.44
N ALA A 101 -2.13 10.79 -9.65
CA ALA A 101 -3.40 10.18 -9.23
C ALA A 101 -3.85 10.65 -7.83
N VAL A 102 -2.95 11.23 -7.02
CA VAL A 102 -3.24 11.63 -5.64
C VAL A 102 -3.67 13.07 -5.52
N SER A 103 -4.42 13.38 -4.45
CA SER A 103 -4.64 14.76 -4.05
C SER A 103 -3.39 15.32 -3.35
N GLY A 104 -3.19 16.65 -3.41
CA GLY A 104 -2.07 17.31 -2.72
C GLY A 104 -2.13 17.24 -1.19
N SER A 105 -3.21 16.72 -0.62
CA SER A 105 -3.39 16.54 0.83
C SER A 105 -3.14 15.10 1.29
N SER A 106 -2.91 14.16 0.38
CA SER A 106 -2.66 12.76 0.74
C SER A 106 -1.29 12.60 1.39
N VAL A 107 -1.23 11.82 2.47
CA VAL A 107 0.03 11.39 3.09
C VAL A 107 0.59 10.21 2.31
N LEU A 108 1.86 10.26 1.92
CA LEU A 108 2.54 9.22 1.17
C LEU A 108 3.59 8.54 2.04
N THR A 109 3.56 7.22 2.15
CA THR A 109 4.54 6.44 2.91
C THR A 109 4.98 5.19 2.18
N THR A 110 6.19 4.73 2.46
CA THR A 110 6.71 3.45 1.97
C THR A 110 7.18 2.58 3.12
N ASN A 111 6.99 1.27 3.00
CA ASN A 111 7.50 0.27 3.95
C ASN A 111 8.88 -0.27 3.52
N THR A 112 9.69 0.54 2.85
CA THR A 112 11.06 0.14 2.50
C THR A 112 11.97 0.19 3.72
N SER A 113 12.95 -0.71 3.79
CA SER A 113 13.99 -0.71 4.81
C SER A 113 15.39 -0.73 4.22
N GLY A 114 15.54 -1.11 2.96
CA GLY A 114 16.83 -1.31 2.30
C GLY A 114 17.14 -0.31 1.18
N LEU A 115 16.19 0.51 0.77
CA LEU A 115 16.35 1.47 -0.32
C LEU A 115 16.30 2.90 0.19
N GLY A 116 17.16 3.76 -0.38
CA GLY A 116 17.16 5.18 -0.05
C GLY A 116 15.88 5.89 -0.52
N ILE A 117 15.24 6.62 0.37
CA ILE A 117 13.98 7.31 0.07
C ILE A 117 14.14 8.31 -1.08
N GLY A 118 15.19 9.11 -1.09
CA GLY A 118 15.46 10.05 -2.18
C GLY A 118 15.56 9.37 -3.56
N ALA A 119 16.08 8.12 -3.60
CA ALA A 119 16.11 7.35 -4.85
C ALA A 119 14.71 6.88 -5.28
N ILE A 120 13.86 6.50 -4.32
CA ILE A 120 12.48 6.07 -4.57
C ILE A 120 11.61 7.26 -4.98
N SER A 121 11.72 8.38 -4.26
CA SER A 121 10.90 9.57 -4.46
C SER A 121 11.28 10.39 -5.71
N SER A 122 12.44 10.11 -6.32
CA SER A 122 12.94 10.88 -7.46
C SER A 122 11.96 11.11 -8.63
N PRO A 123 10.98 10.23 -8.94
CA PRO A 123 9.98 10.51 -9.97
C PRO A 123 8.83 11.40 -9.49
N LEU A 124 8.76 11.72 -8.19
CA LEU A 124 7.70 12.55 -7.62
C LEU A 124 7.99 14.05 -7.84
N PRO A 125 6.94 14.91 -7.95
CA PRO A 125 7.09 16.35 -7.79
C PRO A 125 7.70 16.70 -6.43
N ALA A 126 8.39 17.85 -6.35
CA ALA A 126 9.18 18.23 -5.18
C ALA A 126 8.37 18.31 -3.87
N ASP A 127 7.12 18.76 -3.94
CA ASP A 127 6.19 18.83 -2.81
C ASP A 127 5.83 17.42 -2.29
N LEU A 128 5.63 16.46 -3.18
CA LEU A 128 5.35 15.06 -2.83
C LEU A 128 6.62 14.32 -2.39
N GLN A 129 7.78 14.66 -2.94
CA GLN A 129 9.06 14.13 -2.43
C GLN A 129 9.25 14.47 -0.96
N ALA A 130 9.02 15.72 -0.59
CA ALA A 130 9.17 16.20 0.79
C ALA A 130 8.23 15.44 1.76
N VAL A 131 7.02 15.10 1.35
CA VAL A 131 6.08 14.32 2.17
C VAL A 131 6.57 12.90 2.39
N LEU A 132 7.07 12.24 1.35
CA LEU A 132 7.57 10.86 1.45
C LEU A 132 8.84 10.80 2.30
N ASP A 133 9.74 11.77 2.17
CA ASP A 133 11.01 11.82 2.90
C ASP A 133 10.81 12.03 4.42
N LEU A 134 9.81 12.84 4.81
CA LEU A 134 9.54 13.13 6.22
C LEU A 134 9.10 11.93 7.07
N LEU A 135 8.54 10.90 6.45
CA LEU A 135 8.00 9.75 7.17
C LEU A 135 9.00 8.59 7.29
N SER A 136 10.13 8.68 6.64
CA SER A 136 11.12 7.62 6.54
C SER A 136 12.37 7.84 7.39
N ASP A 137 12.65 9.08 7.74
CA ASP A 137 13.72 9.45 8.67
C ASP A 137 13.07 9.97 9.97
N PRO A 138 13.05 9.18 11.05
CA PRO A 138 12.76 9.75 12.35
C PRO A 138 13.83 10.82 12.62
N PRO A 139 13.43 12.00 13.12
CA PRO A 139 14.40 13.01 13.51
C PRO A 139 15.40 12.38 14.47
N GLY A 140 16.65 12.40 14.06
CA GLY A 140 17.77 11.87 14.83
C GLY A 140 17.94 12.53 16.21
#